data_79a04eaa5d68d0ae83ccfc69b66051b3
#
_entry.id   79a04eaa5d68d0ae83ccfc69b66051b3
#
_cell.length_a   1.000
_cell.length_b   1.000
_cell.length_c   1.000
_cell.angle_alpha   90.00
_cell.angle_beta   90.00
_cell.angle_gamma   90.00
#
_symmetry.space_group_name_H-M   'P 1'
#
loop_
_entity.id
_entity.type
_entity.pdbx_description
1 polymer ?
#
loop_
_entity_poly.entity_id
_entity_poly.type
_entity_poly.pdbx_seq_one_letter_code
_entity_poly.pdbx_strand_id
1 'polypeptide(L)'
;SKSPLRCPFDIQVRVFAGGDTAFVQIVGSHTNVVRIEKNGEVLLNKPFSEEAAQPPESRRSLTVEHIIDFADEVDIEDVRAPIARQIEYNTAIAEAGLTGQYGAAIGKILLDSYGDSVQNRAKAWAAAGSDARMNGCEKPVVINSGSGNQGMTASLPVIVYARELKASEEQLYRALVVSNLVTIHLKTGIGSLS
;
A
#
# COMPACT_ATOMS: atom_id res chain seq x y z
N SER A 1 23.35 6.13 17.95
CA SER A 1 22.84 6.38 19.32
C SER A 1 21.34 6.28 19.31
N LYS A 2 20.77 5.47 20.20
CA LYS A 2 19.31 5.43 20.39
C LYS A 2 18.93 6.66 21.22
N SER A 3 18.35 7.66 20.57
CA SER A 3 17.64 8.74 21.25
C SER A 3 16.27 8.21 21.70
N PRO A 4 15.73 8.60 22.86
CA PRO A 4 14.37 8.27 23.20
C PRO A 4 13.44 8.88 22.15
N LEU A 5 12.83 8.02 21.34
CA LEU A 5 11.95 8.42 20.23
C LEU A 5 10.64 8.95 20.83
N ARG A 6 10.32 10.21 20.54
CA ARG A 6 9.03 10.82 20.86
C ARG A 6 7.90 10.32 19.92
N CYS A 7 8.25 9.60 18.87
CA CYS A 7 7.35 9.06 17.88
C CYS A 7 7.88 7.71 17.36
N PRO A 8 7.04 6.68 17.19
CA PRO A 8 7.47 5.37 16.69
C PRO A 8 7.99 5.41 15.24
N PHE A 9 7.71 6.48 14.48
CA PHE A 9 8.18 6.68 13.11
C PHE A 9 8.98 7.97 13.02
N ASP A 10 10.31 7.88 13.10
CA ASP A 10 11.27 8.98 12.93
C ASP A 10 12.43 8.48 12.06
N ILE A 11 12.50 8.96 10.82
CA ILE A 11 13.56 8.65 9.88
C ILE A 11 14.44 9.87 9.71
N GLN A 12 15.72 9.72 10.00
CA GLN A 12 16.73 10.76 9.85
C GLN A 12 17.81 10.28 8.89
N VAL A 13 18.02 11.02 7.81
CA VAL A 13 19.04 10.75 6.81
C VAL A 13 19.98 11.92 6.71
N ARG A 14 21.28 11.67 6.86
CA ARG A 14 22.34 12.64 6.63
C ARG A 14 23.29 12.11 5.57
N VAL A 15 23.56 12.91 4.55
CA VAL A 15 24.48 12.59 3.46
C VAL A 15 25.65 13.57 3.46
N PHE A 16 26.79 13.10 2.95
CA PHE A 16 28.03 13.87 2.86
C PHE A 16 28.62 13.70 1.46
N ALA A 17 29.03 14.77 0.82
CA ALA A 17 29.66 14.74 -0.51
C ALA A 17 30.61 15.92 -0.69
N GLY A 18 31.90 15.66 -0.93
CA GLY A 18 32.88 16.71 -1.28
C GLY A 18 33.02 17.84 -0.27
N GLY A 19 32.74 17.62 1.01
CA GLY A 19 32.71 18.65 2.05
C GLY A 19 31.34 19.27 2.32
N ASP A 20 30.36 19.00 1.47
CA ASP A 20 28.97 19.40 1.67
C ASP A 20 28.20 18.38 2.52
N THR A 21 27.20 18.85 3.21
CA THR A 21 26.29 18.01 4.03
C THR A 21 24.84 18.34 3.73
N ALA A 22 23.96 17.32 3.73
CA ALA A 22 22.53 17.52 3.71
C ALA A 22 21.85 16.60 4.73
N PHE A 23 20.76 17.07 5.32
CA PHE A 23 19.99 16.35 6.32
C PHE A 23 18.51 16.47 6.02
N VAL A 24 17.79 15.36 6.16
CA VAL A 24 16.32 15.30 6.07
C VAL A 24 15.78 14.47 7.24
N GLN A 25 14.70 14.95 7.84
CA GLN A 25 13.95 14.21 8.86
C GLN A 25 12.48 14.11 8.46
N ILE A 26 11.96 12.89 8.57
CA ILE A 26 10.56 12.52 8.29
C ILE A 26 9.98 11.92 9.57
N VAL A 27 8.82 12.43 10.03
CA VAL A 27 8.26 12.02 11.33
C VAL A 27 6.76 11.74 11.21
N GLY A 28 6.29 10.67 11.82
CA GLY A 28 4.88 10.32 11.98
C GLY A 28 4.20 9.72 10.74
N SER A 29 4.58 10.13 9.54
CA SER A 29 4.11 9.56 8.27
C SER A 29 5.18 9.63 7.20
N HIS A 30 5.12 8.77 6.19
CA HIS A 30 6.13 8.63 5.13
C HIS A 30 6.38 9.90 4.30
N THR A 31 5.42 10.81 4.26
CA THR A 31 5.49 12.05 3.47
C THR A 31 5.67 13.31 4.32
N ASN A 32 5.65 13.19 5.66
CA ASN A 32 5.76 14.33 6.55
C ASN A 32 7.22 14.71 6.80
N VAL A 33 7.82 15.45 5.87
CA VAL A 33 9.15 16.03 6.04
C VAL A 33 9.06 17.20 7.02
N VAL A 34 9.72 17.06 8.18
CA VAL A 34 9.69 18.07 9.25
C VAL A 34 10.96 18.92 9.28
N ARG A 35 12.10 18.42 8.79
CA ARG A 35 13.36 19.16 8.80
C ARG A 35 14.19 18.87 7.57
N ILE A 36 14.75 19.93 6.98
CA ILE A 36 15.74 19.88 5.90
C ILE A 36 16.87 20.84 6.25
N GLU A 37 18.12 20.36 6.15
CA GLU A 37 19.31 21.17 6.31
C GLU A 37 20.26 20.97 5.14
N LYS A 38 21.03 22.02 4.80
CA LYS A 38 22.15 21.95 3.87
C LYS A 38 23.32 22.71 4.46
N ASN A 39 24.47 22.09 4.62
CA ASN A 39 25.70 22.70 5.16
C ASN A 39 25.51 23.43 6.50
N GLY A 40 24.63 22.90 7.35
CA GLY A 40 24.27 23.50 8.64
C GLY A 40 23.19 24.58 8.57
N GLU A 41 22.80 25.03 7.39
CA GLU A 41 21.68 25.94 7.19
C GLU A 41 20.36 25.16 7.24
N VAL A 42 19.39 25.62 8.04
CA VAL A 42 18.06 25.02 8.16
C VAL A 42 17.15 25.61 7.09
N LEU A 43 16.81 24.80 6.08
CA LEU A 43 15.93 25.19 4.97
C LEU A 43 14.44 24.95 5.29
N LEU A 44 14.14 23.96 6.13
CA LEU A 44 12.80 23.63 6.60
C LEU A 44 12.87 23.21 8.06
N ASN A 45 11.98 23.75 8.89
CA ASN A 45 11.77 23.28 10.26
C ASN A 45 10.29 23.42 10.62
N LYS A 46 9.56 22.33 10.59
CA LYS A 46 8.14 22.25 10.99
C LYS A 46 8.02 21.67 12.38
N PRO A 47 7.20 22.25 13.28
CA PRO A 47 6.93 21.61 14.55
C PRO A 47 6.22 20.28 14.30
N PHE A 48 6.66 19.24 15.02
CA PHE A 48 5.96 17.97 15.06
C PHE A 48 5.06 17.96 16.30
N SER A 49 3.75 17.72 16.10
CA SER A 49 2.83 17.41 17.19
C SER A 49 2.44 15.94 17.10
N GLU A 50 2.37 15.25 18.25
CA GLU A 50 1.91 13.85 18.32
C GLU A 50 0.45 13.70 17.84
N GLU A 51 -0.35 14.76 17.92
CA GLU A 51 -1.73 14.81 17.42
C GLU A 51 -1.79 14.64 15.88
N ALA A 52 -0.78 15.13 15.16
CA ALA A 52 -0.66 14.94 13.71
C ALA A 52 -0.38 13.49 13.29
N ALA A 53 -0.01 12.62 14.20
CA ALA A 53 0.23 11.20 13.99
C ALA A 53 -1.03 10.34 14.21
N GLN A 54 -2.12 10.92 14.71
CA GLN A 54 -3.37 10.20 14.88
C GLN A 54 -4.12 10.06 13.54
N PRO A 55 -4.83 8.93 13.32
CA PRO A 55 -5.66 8.80 12.14
C PRO A 55 -6.67 9.94 12.09
N PRO A 56 -6.96 10.51 10.90
CA PRO A 56 -7.98 11.53 10.75
C PRO A 56 -9.29 11.08 11.40
N GLU A 57 -10.00 12.00 12.02
CA GLU A 57 -11.28 11.73 12.70
C GLU A 57 -12.30 11.08 11.75
N SER A 58 -12.23 11.42 10.45
CA SER A 58 -12.98 10.79 9.37
C SER A 58 -12.81 9.27 9.27
N ARG A 59 -11.68 8.71 9.72
CA ARG A 59 -11.48 7.25 9.74
C ARG A 59 -12.22 6.54 10.85
N ARG A 60 -12.62 7.24 11.90
CA ARG A 60 -13.41 6.68 13.01
C ARG A 60 -14.86 6.41 12.62
N SER A 61 -15.38 7.09 11.59
CA SER A 61 -16.71 6.87 11.05
C SER A 61 -16.80 5.70 10.06
N LEU A 62 -15.64 5.13 9.65
CA LEU A 62 -15.63 3.95 8.79
C LEU A 62 -16.10 2.73 9.58
N THR A 63 -17.32 2.31 9.34
CA THR A 63 -17.85 1.01 9.75
C THR A 63 -18.00 0.13 8.50
N VAL A 64 -18.07 -1.17 8.67
CA VAL A 64 -18.26 -2.09 7.52
C VAL A 64 -19.59 -1.79 6.82
N GLU A 65 -20.64 -1.45 7.56
CA GLU A 65 -21.95 -1.07 7.03
C GLU A 65 -21.83 0.18 6.15
N HIS A 66 -21.29 1.27 6.68
CA HIS A 66 -21.10 2.51 5.90
C HIS A 66 -20.17 2.33 4.68
N ILE A 67 -19.21 1.41 4.76
CA ILE A 67 -18.33 1.10 3.63
C ILE A 67 -19.12 0.42 2.50
N ILE A 68 -20.02 -0.50 2.85
CA ILE A 68 -20.88 -1.18 1.87
C ILE A 68 -21.85 -0.17 1.24
N ASP A 69 -22.56 0.61 2.06
CA ASP A 69 -23.48 1.65 1.59
C ASP A 69 -22.76 2.64 0.63
N PHE A 70 -21.57 3.11 1.03
CA PHE A 70 -20.76 3.98 0.17
C PHE A 70 -20.38 3.30 -1.15
N ALA A 71 -19.97 2.04 -1.11
CA ALA A 71 -19.57 1.33 -2.32
C ALA A 71 -20.76 1.09 -3.27
N ASP A 72 -21.98 0.98 -2.74
CA ASP A 72 -23.19 0.82 -3.55
C ASP A 72 -23.66 2.14 -4.16
N GLU A 73 -23.47 3.26 -3.46
CA GLU A 73 -23.99 4.57 -3.86
C GLU A 73 -22.97 5.45 -4.62
N VAL A 74 -21.66 5.24 -4.42
CA VAL A 74 -20.62 6.08 -5.02
C VAL A 74 -20.72 6.11 -6.55
N ASP A 75 -20.58 7.30 -7.12
CA ASP A 75 -20.38 7.43 -8.57
C ASP A 75 -19.04 6.80 -8.94
N ILE A 76 -19.09 5.83 -9.85
CA ILE A 76 -17.88 5.10 -10.29
C ILE A 76 -16.84 6.05 -10.86
N GLU A 77 -17.23 7.15 -11.47
CA GLU A 77 -16.28 8.13 -12.04
C GLU A 77 -15.41 8.78 -10.95
N ASP A 78 -15.93 8.96 -9.72
CA ASP A 78 -15.18 9.54 -8.60
C ASP A 78 -14.04 8.62 -8.13
N VAL A 79 -14.19 7.31 -8.30
CA VAL A 79 -13.23 6.30 -7.85
C VAL A 79 -12.47 5.62 -9.00
N ARG A 80 -12.87 5.88 -10.25
CA ARG A 80 -12.32 5.23 -11.45
C ARG A 80 -10.80 5.35 -11.54
N ALA A 81 -10.27 6.55 -11.45
CA ALA A 81 -8.85 6.78 -11.68
C ALA A 81 -7.92 6.04 -10.69
N PRO A 82 -8.14 6.09 -9.35
CA PRO A 82 -7.32 5.33 -8.41
C PRO A 82 -7.52 3.81 -8.52
N ILE A 83 -8.75 3.35 -8.73
CA ILE A 83 -9.05 1.91 -8.83
C ILE A 83 -8.51 1.31 -10.13
N ALA A 84 -8.68 1.98 -11.28
CA ALA A 84 -8.10 1.54 -12.56
C ALA A 84 -6.58 1.41 -12.46
N ARG A 85 -5.91 2.40 -11.87
CA ARG A 85 -4.46 2.35 -11.63
C ARG A 85 -4.07 1.19 -10.73
N GLN A 86 -4.85 0.90 -9.69
CA GLN A 86 -4.60 -0.23 -8.80
C GLN A 86 -4.73 -1.57 -9.54
N ILE A 87 -5.75 -1.72 -10.37
CA ILE A 87 -5.94 -2.91 -11.21
C ILE A 87 -4.74 -3.09 -12.14
N GLU A 88 -4.38 -2.04 -12.88
CA GLU A 88 -3.30 -2.07 -13.86
C GLU A 88 -1.94 -2.42 -13.21
N TYR A 89 -1.52 -1.63 -12.22
CA TYR A 89 -0.18 -1.75 -11.67
C TYR A 89 0.00 -3.01 -10.82
N ASN A 90 -0.98 -3.33 -9.97
CA ASN A 90 -0.87 -4.50 -9.11
C ASN A 90 -0.99 -5.80 -9.91
N THR A 91 -1.79 -5.83 -10.98
CA THR A 91 -1.84 -6.96 -11.92
C THR A 91 -0.50 -7.13 -12.65
N ALA A 92 0.06 -6.04 -13.17
CA ALA A 92 1.31 -6.10 -13.94
C ALA A 92 2.50 -6.63 -13.12
N ILE A 93 2.61 -6.25 -11.84
CA ILE A 93 3.69 -6.78 -11.00
C ILE A 93 3.43 -8.22 -10.56
N ALA A 94 2.16 -8.62 -10.33
CA ALA A 94 1.81 -10.01 -10.03
C ALA A 94 2.13 -10.94 -11.21
N GLU A 95 1.81 -10.54 -12.43
CA GLU A 95 2.18 -11.26 -13.65
C GLU A 95 3.70 -11.39 -13.79
N ALA A 96 4.45 -10.32 -13.53
CA ALA A 96 5.91 -10.39 -13.51
C ALA A 96 6.43 -11.38 -12.47
N GLY A 97 5.84 -11.43 -11.28
CA GLY A 97 6.19 -12.39 -10.23
C GLY A 97 5.85 -13.83 -10.60
N LEU A 98 4.74 -14.07 -11.30
CA LEU A 98 4.34 -15.40 -11.77
C LEU A 98 5.21 -15.89 -12.94
N THR A 99 5.70 -15.02 -13.81
CA THR A 99 6.48 -15.40 -15.00
C THR A 99 7.98 -15.28 -14.79
N GLY A 100 8.43 -14.34 -13.97
CA GLY A 100 9.84 -14.08 -13.67
C GLY A 100 10.43 -14.98 -12.59
N GLN A 101 11.65 -14.63 -12.21
CA GLN A 101 12.38 -15.27 -11.09
C GLN A 101 12.60 -14.24 -10.00
N TYR A 102 11.63 -14.12 -9.08
CA TYR A 102 11.70 -13.21 -7.96
C TYR A 102 11.53 -13.98 -6.65
N GLY A 103 12.38 -13.66 -5.69
CA GLY A 103 12.31 -14.18 -4.34
C GLY A 103 12.25 -15.70 -4.26
N ALA A 104 11.36 -16.20 -3.44
CA ALA A 104 11.12 -17.64 -3.25
C ALA A 104 10.10 -18.22 -4.27
N ALA A 105 9.61 -17.41 -5.20
CA ALA A 105 8.60 -17.81 -6.20
C ALA A 105 7.34 -18.46 -5.60
N ILE A 106 6.89 -17.95 -4.45
CA ILE A 106 5.80 -18.52 -3.66
C ILE A 106 4.51 -18.67 -4.49
N GLY A 107 4.22 -17.68 -5.34
CA GLY A 107 3.04 -17.76 -6.22
C GLY A 107 3.06 -18.97 -7.15
N LYS A 108 4.22 -19.27 -7.77
CA LYS A 108 4.39 -20.46 -8.64
C LYS A 108 4.27 -21.75 -7.84
N ILE A 109 4.97 -21.81 -6.69
CA ILE A 109 4.94 -22.98 -5.80
C ILE A 109 3.52 -23.30 -5.36
N LEU A 110 2.71 -22.28 -5.04
CA LEU A 110 1.32 -22.49 -4.66
C LEU A 110 0.50 -23.13 -5.78
N LEU A 111 0.65 -22.65 -7.02
CA LEU A 111 -0.07 -23.21 -8.17
C LEU A 111 0.42 -24.63 -8.51
N ASP A 112 1.73 -24.86 -8.51
CA ASP A 112 2.35 -26.15 -8.82
C ASP A 112 2.00 -27.22 -7.77
N SER A 113 1.94 -26.83 -6.48
CA SER A 113 1.72 -27.77 -5.39
C SER A 113 0.25 -28.05 -5.10
N TYR A 114 -0.63 -27.06 -5.28
CA TYR A 114 -2.05 -27.13 -4.85
C TYR A 114 -3.02 -27.00 -6.04
N GLY A 115 -2.52 -26.83 -7.25
CA GLY A 115 -3.33 -26.71 -8.45
C GLY A 115 -3.98 -25.33 -8.64
N ASP A 116 -4.54 -25.14 -9.84
CA ASP A 116 -5.06 -23.85 -10.33
C ASP A 116 -6.57 -23.70 -10.01
N SER A 117 -6.93 -23.75 -8.74
CA SER A 117 -8.25 -23.31 -8.31
C SER A 117 -8.28 -21.78 -8.14
N VAL A 118 -9.48 -21.17 -8.19
CA VAL A 118 -9.61 -19.72 -8.01
C VAL A 118 -9.02 -19.25 -6.67
N GLN A 119 -9.19 -20.03 -5.61
CA GLN A 119 -8.65 -19.76 -4.28
C GLN A 119 -7.11 -19.75 -4.29
N ASN A 120 -6.52 -20.73 -4.98
CA ASN A 120 -5.07 -20.83 -5.09
C ASN A 120 -4.50 -19.72 -6.01
N ARG A 121 -5.17 -19.41 -7.12
CA ARG A 121 -4.80 -18.26 -7.97
C ARG A 121 -4.84 -16.95 -7.19
N ALA A 122 -5.89 -16.71 -6.41
CA ALA A 122 -6.01 -15.49 -5.61
C ALA A 122 -4.83 -15.30 -4.65
N LYS A 123 -4.45 -16.37 -3.94
CA LYS A 123 -3.28 -16.38 -3.06
C LYS A 123 -1.98 -16.24 -3.85
N ALA A 124 -1.84 -16.99 -4.94
CA ALA A 124 -0.64 -17.02 -5.77
C ALA A 124 -0.33 -15.65 -6.40
N TRP A 125 -1.35 -14.95 -6.89
CA TRP A 125 -1.19 -13.61 -7.47
C TRP A 125 -0.71 -12.60 -6.42
N ALA A 126 -1.31 -12.59 -5.22
CA ALA A 126 -0.89 -11.70 -4.14
C ALA A 126 0.54 -12.01 -3.68
N ALA A 127 0.88 -13.29 -3.53
CA ALA A 127 2.23 -13.73 -3.16
C ALA A 127 3.27 -13.39 -4.23
N ALA A 128 2.97 -13.64 -5.50
CA ALA A 128 3.88 -13.36 -6.61
C ALA A 128 4.16 -11.86 -6.77
N GLY A 129 3.14 -11.01 -6.63
CA GLY A 129 3.33 -9.55 -6.65
C GLY A 129 4.21 -9.08 -5.48
N SER A 130 4.02 -9.64 -4.30
CA SER A 130 4.84 -9.34 -3.13
C SER A 130 6.29 -9.82 -3.30
N ASP A 131 6.50 -11.03 -3.80
CA ASP A 131 7.83 -11.55 -4.12
C ASP A 131 8.55 -10.65 -5.13
N ALA A 132 7.88 -10.30 -6.23
CA ALA A 132 8.46 -9.44 -7.25
C ALA A 132 8.84 -8.07 -6.67
N ARG A 133 7.93 -7.43 -5.92
CA ARG A 133 8.19 -6.13 -5.30
C ARG A 133 9.37 -6.17 -4.33
N MET A 134 9.39 -7.15 -3.43
CA MET A 134 10.42 -7.25 -2.39
C MET A 134 11.80 -7.65 -2.95
N ASN A 135 11.85 -8.16 -4.18
CA ASN A 135 13.08 -8.58 -4.83
C ASN A 135 13.46 -7.69 -6.03
N GLY A 136 13.06 -6.42 -6.02
CA GLY A 136 13.58 -5.39 -6.90
C GLY A 136 12.92 -5.32 -8.28
N CYS A 137 11.71 -5.83 -8.46
CA CYS A 137 10.93 -5.56 -9.67
C CYS A 137 10.61 -4.06 -9.76
N GLU A 138 10.99 -3.44 -10.87
CA GLU A 138 10.83 -1.99 -11.07
C GLU A 138 9.39 -1.53 -11.39
N LYS A 139 8.44 -2.48 -11.53
CA LYS A 139 7.05 -2.15 -11.78
C LYS A 139 6.43 -1.43 -10.60
N PRO A 140 5.67 -0.34 -10.85
CA PRO A 140 4.97 0.38 -9.79
C PRO A 140 3.86 -0.47 -9.17
N VAL A 141 3.49 -0.12 -7.92
CA VAL A 141 2.36 -0.69 -7.21
C VAL A 141 1.48 0.41 -6.63
N VAL A 142 0.19 0.13 -6.50
CA VAL A 142 -0.71 0.99 -5.72
C VAL A 142 -0.81 0.43 -4.31
N ILE A 143 -0.41 1.26 -3.36
CA ILE A 143 -0.36 0.93 -1.94
C ILE A 143 -1.75 1.03 -1.28
N ASN A 144 -1.91 0.36 -0.14
CA ASN A 144 -3.00 0.64 0.79
C ASN A 144 -2.42 0.83 2.20
N SER A 145 -2.87 1.87 2.91
CA SER A 145 -2.45 2.17 4.28
C SER A 145 -0.92 2.19 4.48
N GLY A 146 -0.18 2.72 3.49
CA GLY A 146 1.27 2.87 3.56
C GLY A 146 2.09 1.65 3.10
N SER A 147 1.45 0.53 2.74
CA SER A 147 2.14 -0.70 2.32
C SER A 147 1.75 -1.15 0.91
N GLY A 148 2.75 -1.42 0.06
CA GLY A 148 2.53 -1.98 -1.27
C GLY A 148 2.05 -3.41 -1.23
N ASN A 149 2.62 -4.24 -0.34
CA ASN A 149 2.17 -5.63 -0.17
C ASN A 149 0.71 -5.67 0.28
N GLN A 150 0.31 -4.75 1.16
CA GLN A 150 -1.08 -4.65 1.59
C GLN A 150 -2.01 -4.21 0.46
N GLY A 151 -1.58 -3.25 -0.38
CA GLY A 151 -2.32 -2.86 -1.57
C GLY A 151 -2.54 -4.01 -2.54
N MET A 152 -1.53 -4.85 -2.74
CA MET A 152 -1.65 -6.07 -3.56
C MET A 152 -2.56 -7.11 -2.93
N THR A 153 -2.45 -7.34 -1.63
CA THR A 153 -3.30 -8.30 -0.90
C THR A 153 -4.77 -7.85 -0.86
N ALA A 154 -5.02 -6.55 -0.79
CA ALA A 154 -6.37 -6.00 -0.83
C ALA A 154 -6.99 -6.05 -2.24
N SER A 155 -6.20 -6.00 -3.31
CA SER A 155 -6.71 -5.89 -4.67
C SER A 155 -6.66 -7.19 -5.48
N LEU A 156 -5.53 -7.88 -5.50
CA LEU A 156 -5.32 -9.02 -6.42
C LEU A 156 -6.30 -10.17 -6.21
N PRO A 157 -6.63 -10.60 -4.97
CA PRO A 157 -7.66 -11.63 -4.78
C PRO A 157 -9.01 -11.22 -5.35
N VAL A 158 -9.43 -9.97 -5.16
CA VAL A 158 -10.70 -9.45 -5.69
C VAL A 158 -10.69 -9.47 -7.22
N ILE A 159 -9.60 -9.03 -7.85
CA ILE A 159 -9.42 -9.03 -9.30
C ILE A 159 -9.49 -10.46 -9.85
N VAL A 160 -8.83 -11.41 -9.21
CA VAL A 160 -8.85 -12.82 -9.63
C VAL A 160 -10.26 -13.41 -9.55
N TYR A 161 -10.96 -13.17 -8.44
CA TYR A 161 -12.35 -13.63 -8.30
C TYR A 161 -13.31 -12.96 -9.29
N ALA A 162 -13.17 -11.66 -9.51
CA ALA A 162 -14.00 -10.95 -10.47
C ALA A 162 -13.83 -11.50 -11.90
N ARG A 163 -12.61 -11.83 -12.29
CA ARG A 163 -12.31 -12.48 -13.59
C ARG A 163 -12.95 -13.87 -13.69
N GLU A 164 -12.85 -14.68 -12.63
CA GLU A 164 -13.44 -16.01 -12.57
C GLU A 164 -14.96 -15.97 -12.68
N LEU A 165 -15.58 -15.04 -11.97
CA LEU A 165 -17.03 -14.85 -11.94
C LEU A 165 -17.56 -14.08 -13.16
N LYS A 166 -16.69 -13.61 -14.05
CA LYS A 166 -17.02 -12.74 -15.19
C LYS A 166 -17.83 -11.50 -14.74
N ALA A 167 -17.45 -10.94 -13.60
CA ALA A 167 -18.08 -9.74 -13.07
C ALA A 167 -17.91 -8.56 -14.03
N SER A 168 -18.88 -7.66 -14.07
CA SER A 168 -18.78 -6.43 -14.84
C SER A 168 -17.66 -5.53 -14.30
N GLU A 169 -17.22 -4.57 -15.10
CA GLU A 169 -16.24 -3.57 -14.66
C GLU A 169 -16.75 -2.83 -13.42
N GLU A 170 -17.99 -2.41 -13.43
CA GLU A 170 -18.61 -1.72 -12.29
C GLU A 170 -18.59 -2.58 -11.02
N GLN A 171 -18.96 -3.85 -11.11
CA GLN A 171 -18.92 -4.77 -9.98
C GLN A 171 -17.50 -4.93 -9.43
N LEU A 172 -16.50 -5.03 -10.30
CA LEU A 172 -15.09 -5.08 -9.88
C LEU A 172 -14.68 -3.81 -9.13
N TYR A 173 -15.06 -2.63 -9.64
CA TYR A 173 -14.72 -1.35 -9.02
C TYR A 173 -15.35 -1.22 -7.63
N ARG A 174 -16.65 -1.52 -7.49
CA ARG A 174 -17.34 -1.50 -6.21
C ARG A 174 -16.73 -2.49 -5.21
N ALA A 175 -16.42 -3.70 -5.65
CA ALA A 175 -15.76 -4.71 -4.81
C ALA A 175 -14.36 -4.24 -4.35
N LEU A 176 -13.60 -3.57 -5.21
CA LEU A 176 -12.31 -2.99 -4.83
C LEU A 176 -12.45 -1.80 -3.89
N VAL A 177 -13.49 -0.98 -4.02
CA VAL A 177 -13.81 0.08 -3.06
C VAL A 177 -14.04 -0.52 -1.68
N VAL A 178 -14.90 -1.55 -1.58
CA VAL A 178 -15.13 -2.27 -0.30
C VAL A 178 -13.84 -2.81 0.28
N SER A 179 -13.07 -3.57 -0.51
CA SER A 179 -11.84 -4.20 -0.03
C SER A 179 -10.81 -3.19 0.46
N ASN A 180 -10.62 -2.09 -0.27
CA ASN A 180 -9.68 -1.04 0.12
C ASN A 180 -10.13 -0.31 1.40
N LEU A 181 -11.41 0.05 1.52
CA LEU A 181 -11.93 0.78 2.68
C LEU A 181 -11.97 -0.11 3.93
N VAL A 182 -12.34 -1.40 3.81
CA VAL A 182 -12.25 -2.37 4.92
C VAL A 182 -10.80 -2.52 5.38
N THR A 183 -9.84 -2.59 4.46
CA THR A 183 -8.43 -2.64 4.81
C THR A 183 -8.00 -1.38 5.57
N ILE A 184 -8.43 -0.19 5.15
CA ILE A 184 -8.15 1.07 5.85
C ILE A 184 -8.82 1.07 7.24
N HIS A 185 -10.05 0.59 7.35
CA HIS A 185 -10.76 0.47 8.62
C HIS A 185 -10.00 -0.42 9.62
N LEU A 186 -9.58 -1.61 9.21
CA LEU A 186 -8.79 -2.52 10.04
C LEU A 186 -7.46 -1.89 10.48
N LYS A 187 -6.79 -1.19 9.56
CA LYS A 187 -5.51 -0.52 9.86
C LYS A 187 -5.65 0.70 10.76
N THR A 188 -6.84 1.25 10.92
CA THR A 188 -7.08 2.36 11.85
C THR A 188 -6.74 1.97 13.29
N GLY A 189 -7.01 0.72 13.68
CA GLY A 189 -6.68 0.20 15.02
C GLY A 189 -5.23 -0.29 15.17
N ILE A 190 -4.55 -0.62 14.08
CA ILE A 190 -3.18 -1.19 14.09
C ILE A 190 -2.13 -0.11 13.84
N GLY A 191 -2.48 0.95 13.12
CA GLY A 191 -1.57 1.99 12.65
C GLY A 191 -1.03 1.71 11.23
N SER A 192 -0.35 2.72 10.67
CA SER A 192 0.17 2.69 9.30
C SER A 192 1.55 2.02 9.16
N LEU A 193 2.19 1.68 10.26
CA LEU A 193 3.45 0.94 10.26
C LEU A 193 3.16 -0.55 10.12
N SER A 194 3.61 -1.13 9.03
CA SER A 194 3.47 -2.57 8.77
C SER A 194 4.82 -3.16 8.39
#